data_fedce2eac45327bffd5a86b4e3114f21
#
_entry.id   fedce2eac45327bffd5a86b4e3114f21
#
_cell.length_a   1.000
_cell.length_b   1.000
_cell.length_c   1.000
_cell.angle_alpha   90.00
_cell.angle_beta   90.00
_cell.angle_gamma   90.00
#
_symmetry.space_group_name_H-M   'P 1'
#
loop_
_entity.id
_entity.type
_entity.pdbx_description
1 polymer ?
#
loop_
_entity_poly.entity_id
_entity_poly.type
_entity_poly.pdbx_seq_one_letter_code
_entity_poly.pdbx_strand_id
1 'polypeptide(L)'
;MLYLLKPLMMALMLVISNSVLAQLKAFPEAEGFGAMASGGRGGDVHIVTNLNASGVGSLQWAVSQPGARIVVFEVSGLIAGDLHIPHGDLTIAGQTAPGAGITLLGHMYTTYNADTGNIVIRHMRIRPGDPDNDWPANQHDAIQFSTANHIMLDHIDASHGADETIDLWGGAAHITIQYSHLSFPIYDTSNGWDHNKGVINHRPCLDSGNCQPGDRTGGYISILNNVFTHSRNRTPALSVGPAEVINNITYNGREGFVHHNISAGDFNIVGNQYIAGPSISLSPFWFDPENSSTPIPTAYWLQNNLVEDPGEYMGTVQNPWNDTDFSNAYTFACCGIQANQFNQSVAFDFGVHSGYVAPVIHSESNLEARLLPTIGAWPHDIIARTSIQELENRNGSWRNFRPADLMIGLTPTTPPIDTDRDGMPNDWELQQGLNPNDGNDHNTVMPSGYSAIEDYINGLASSLSEDLIFYDGFESQ
;
A
#
# COMPACT_ATOMS: atom_id res chain seq x y z
N MET A 1 2.32 42.91 -74.46
CA MET A 1 3.30 42.71 -73.42
C MET A 1 2.55 42.78 -72.11
N LEU A 2 1.97 41.63 -71.71
CA LEU A 2 1.11 41.51 -70.50
C LEU A 2 1.86 40.72 -69.48
N TYR A 3 2.21 41.32 -68.32
CA TYR A 3 2.80 40.64 -67.17
C TYR A 3 1.69 40.11 -66.31
N LEU A 4 1.63 38.77 -66.18
CA LEU A 4 0.78 38.04 -65.24
C LEU A 4 1.46 38.00 -63.89
N LEU A 5 0.92 38.69 -62.90
CA LEU A 5 1.24 38.48 -61.46
C LEU A 5 0.53 37.23 -60.95
N LYS A 6 1.29 36.25 -60.47
CA LYS A 6 0.78 35.12 -59.70
C LYS A 6 0.74 35.51 -58.20
N PRO A 7 -0.35 35.29 -57.46
CA PRO A 7 -0.33 35.45 -56.02
C PRO A 7 0.31 34.23 -55.37
N LEU A 8 1.29 34.48 -54.52
CA LEU A 8 1.94 33.49 -53.64
C LEU A 8 1.01 33.24 -52.45
N MET A 9 0.34 32.10 -52.43
CA MET A 9 -0.47 31.64 -51.31
C MET A 9 0.45 31.04 -50.28
N MET A 10 0.74 31.78 -49.20
CA MET A 10 1.51 31.33 -48.04
C MET A 10 0.57 30.51 -47.15
N ALA A 11 0.67 29.16 -47.21
CA ALA A 11 -0.03 28.27 -46.34
C ALA A 11 0.61 28.34 -44.95
N LEU A 12 -0.08 28.96 -43.99
CA LEU A 12 0.25 28.94 -42.56
C LEU A 12 -0.10 27.56 -42.00
N MET A 13 0.88 26.67 -41.88
CA MET A 13 0.71 25.42 -41.13
C MET A 13 0.61 25.75 -39.65
N LEU A 14 -0.60 25.69 -39.11
CA LEU A 14 -0.83 25.68 -37.67
C LEU A 14 -0.32 24.33 -37.16
N VAL A 15 0.86 24.31 -36.57
CA VAL A 15 1.33 23.16 -35.77
C VAL A 15 0.55 23.18 -34.45
N ILE A 16 -0.55 22.43 -34.40
CA ILE A 16 -1.21 22.13 -33.13
C ILE A 16 -0.28 21.15 -32.40
N SER A 17 0.55 21.68 -31.53
CA SER A 17 1.22 20.84 -30.54
C SER A 17 0.15 20.28 -29.59
N ASN A 18 -0.28 19.05 -29.84
CA ASN A 18 -0.95 18.27 -28.80
C ASN A 18 0.07 18.06 -27.70
N SER A 19 0.10 18.96 -26.73
CA SER A 19 0.67 18.64 -25.42
C SER A 19 -0.21 17.51 -24.87
N VAL A 20 0.27 16.28 -24.95
CA VAL A 20 -0.24 15.20 -24.12
C VAL A 20 0.05 15.67 -22.70
N LEU A 21 -0.98 16.18 -22.02
CA LEU A 21 -0.88 16.42 -20.59
C LEU A 21 -0.49 15.07 -19.98
N ALA A 22 0.69 14.99 -19.37
CA ALA A 22 1.08 13.80 -18.66
C ALA A 22 0.00 13.53 -17.61
N GLN A 23 -0.50 12.30 -17.55
CA GLN A 23 -1.49 11.92 -16.53
C GLN A 23 -0.87 12.15 -15.17
N LEU A 24 -1.56 12.87 -14.29
CA LEU A 24 -1.09 13.13 -12.93
C LEU A 24 -1.14 11.84 -12.11
N LYS A 25 -0.09 11.63 -11.32
CA LYS A 25 -0.04 10.57 -10.32
C LYS A 25 -1.12 10.78 -9.24
N ALA A 26 -1.35 9.78 -8.41
CA ALA A 26 -2.23 9.89 -7.24
C ALA A 26 -1.82 11.07 -6.33
N PHE A 27 -0.53 11.22 -6.12
CA PHE A 27 0.16 12.32 -5.44
C PHE A 27 1.63 12.32 -5.90
N PRO A 28 2.42 13.35 -5.60
CA PRO A 28 3.78 13.50 -6.15
C PRO A 28 4.71 12.29 -5.93
N GLU A 29 4.63 11.64 -4.77
CA GLU A 29 5.49 10.51 -4.36
C GLU A 29 4.91 9.14 -4.73
N ALA A 30 3.77 9.08 -5.42
CA ALA A 30 3.17 7.80 -5.84
C ALA A 30 4.04 7.08 -6.87
N GLU A 31 4.29 5.78 -6.62
CA GLU A 31 5.13 4.90 -7.45
C GLU A 31 4.40 3.58 -7.76
N GLY A 32 4.94 2.79 -8.67
CA GLY A 32 4.44 1.47 -9.01
C GLY A 32 3.21 1.46 -9.92
N PHE A 33 2.52 0.33 -9.93
CA PHE A 33 1.38 0.09 -10.81
C PHE A 33 0.09 0.81 -10.39
N GLY A 34 -0.05 1.16 -9.10
CA GLY A 34 -1.17 1.94 -8.58
C GLY A 34 -0.99 3.46 -8.68
N ALA A 35 0.18 3.93 -9.15
CA ALA A 35 0.57 5.34 -9.09
C ALA A 35 -0.38 6.30 -9.82
N MET A 36 -1.11 5.82 -10.80
CA MET A 36 -2.05 6.64 -11.59
C MET A 36 -3.50 6.56 -11.11
N ALA A 37 -3.74 5.98 -9.94
CA ALA A 37 -5.05 6.08 -9.30
C ALA A 37 -5.37 7.56 -9.03
N SER A 38 -6.41 8.10 -9.65
CA SER A 38 -6.79 9.51 -9.45
C SER A 38 -7.64 9.70 -8.19
N GLY A 39 -8.12 8.60 -7.58
CA GLY A 39 -9.00 8.67 -6.44
C GLY A 39 -10.22 9.54 -6.72
N GLY A 40 -10.56 10.38 -5.76
CA GLY A 40 -11.68 11.32 -5.83
C GLY A 40 -11.41 12.64 -6.56
N ARG A 41 -10.33 12.74 -7.32
CA ARG A 41 -9.91 13.99 -8.00
C ARG A 41 -11.06 14.64 -8.79
N GLY A 42 -11.29 15.93 -8.55
CA GLY A 42 -12.34 16.71 -9.19
C GLY A 42 -13.75 16.43 -8.73
N GLY A 43 -13.90 15.61 -7.68
CA GLY A 43 -15.18 15.27 -7.07
C GLY A 43 -15.53 16.12 -5.84
N ASP A 44 -16.61 15.74 -5.17
CA ASP A 44 -17.09 16.41 -3.97
C ASP A 44 -16.18 16.12 -2.77
N VAL A 45 -16.04 17.10 -1.87
CA VAL A 45 -15.37 16.91 -0.58
C VAL A 45 -16.38 16.54 0.50
N HIS A 46 -16.13 15.44 1.21
CA HIS A 46 -16.95 15.00 2.34
C HIS A 46 -16.15 15.02 3.64
N ILE A 47 -16.60 15.82 4.59
CA ILE A 47 -15.94 16.00 5.87
C ILE A 47 -16.51 15.02 6.91
N VAL A 48 -15.65 14.19 7.48
CA VAL A 48 -16.00 13.31 8.61
C VAL A 48 -16.02 14.15 9.89
N THR A 49 -17.18 14.29 10.49
CA THR A 49 -17.43 15.16 11.64
C THR A 49 -17.72 14.42 12.95
N ASN A 50 -17.83 13.07 12.87
CA ASN A 50 -18.02 12.25 14.07
C ASN A 50 -17.41 10.84 13.86
N LEU A 51 -17.16 10.16 14.98
CA LEU A 51 -16.53 8.83 15.02
C LEU A 51 -17.55 7.67 15.05
N ASN A 52 -18.80 7.93 14.70
CA ASN A 52 -19.83 6.88 14.67
C ASN A 52 -19.56 5.87 13.55
N ALA A 53 -19.96 4.62 13.76
CA ALA A 53 -19.86 3.57 12.75
C ALA A 53 -20.64 3.88 11.47
N SER A 54 -21.74 4.65 11.58
CA SER A 54 -22.62 4.98 10.45
C SER A 54 -23.43 6.23 10.72
N GLY A 55 -24.19 6.70 9.71
CA GLY A 55 -24.99 7.91 9.79
C GLY A 55 -24.29 9.13 9.23
N VAL A 56 -25.02 10.21 9.04
CA VAL A 56 -24.49 11.46 8.45
C VAL A 56 -23.27 11.96 9.21
N GLY A 57 -22.23 12.32 8.47
CA GLY A 57 -20.96 12.81 9.01
C GLY A 57 -20.02 11.72 9.53
N SER A 58 -20.39 10.44 9.45
CA SER A 58 -19.47 9.31 9.72
C SER A 58 -18.59 9.00 8.50
N LEU A 59 -17.49 8.28 8.71
CA LEU A 59 -16.64 7.79 7.62
C LEU A 59 -17.41 6.89 6.67
N GLN A 60 -18.24 5.94 7.19
CA GLN A 60 -19.06 5.07 6.36
C GLN A 60 -20.04 5.86 5.48
N TRP A 61 -20.64 6.92 6.02
CA TRP A 61 -21.52 7.80 5.22
C TRP A 61 -20.73 8.46 4.09
N ALA A 62 -19.57 9.04 4.38
CA ALA A 62 -18.73 9.76 3.41
C ALA A 62 -18.27 8.85 2.25
N VAL A 63 -17.79 7.64 2.55
CA VAL A 63 -17.34 6.68 1.51
C VAL A 63 -18.50 6.09 0.72
N SER A 64 -19.73 6.16 1.22
CA SER A 64 -20.91 5.63 0.54
C SER A 64 -21.57 6.63 -0.43
N GLN A 65 -21.08 7.88 -0.49
CA GLN A 65 -21.62 8.85 -1.43
C GLN A 65 -21.26 8.45 -2.87
N PRO A 66 -22.14 8.67 -3.84
CA PRO A 66 -21.88 8.34 -5.25
C PRO A 66 -20.94 9.38 -5.90
N GLY A 67 -20.27 8.96 -6.98
CA GLY A 67 -19.38 9.82 -7.77
C GLY A 67 -17.99 9.95 -7.18
N ALA A 68 -17.15 10.74 -7.85
CA ALA A 68 -15.81 11.04 -7.39
C ALA A 68 -15.87 11.86 -6.09
N ARG A 69 -15.06 11.49 -5.08
CA ARG A 69 -15.11 12.14 -3.77
C ARG A 69 -13.83 12.03 -2.98
N ILE A 70 -13.52 13.10 -2.29
CA ILE A 70 -12.40 13.20 -1.36
C ILE A 70 -12.95 13.26 0.06
N VAL A 71 -12.50 12.37 0.92
CA VAL A 71 -12.91 12.28 2.33
C VAL A 71 -11.80 12.83 3.21
N VAL A 72 -12.12 13.87 3.97
CA VAL A 72 -11.25 14.54 4.95
C VAL A 72 -11.86 14.49 6.35
N PHE A 73 -11.10 14.81 7.39
CA PHE A 73 -11.52 14.62 8.78
C PHE A 73 -11.40 15.91 9.61
N GLU A 74 -12.49 16.29 10.29
CA GLU A 74 -12.50 17.28 11.37
C GLU A 74 -12.39 16.63 12.76
N VAL A 75 -12.36 15.33 12.82
CA VAL A 75 -12.26 14.54 14.05
C VAL A 75 -11.10 13.57 13.97
N SER A 76 -10.59 13.15 15.11
CA SER A 76 -9.59 12.11 15.23
C SER A 76 -9.92 11.13 16.36
N GLY A 77 -9.50 9.88 16.24
CA GLY A 77 -9.75 8.85 17.24
C GLY A 77 -10.14 7.50 16.65
N LEU A 78 -10.93 6.74 17.42
CA LEU A 78 -11.38 5.40 17.07
C LEU A 78 -12.77 5.42 16.43
N ILE A 79 -12.89 4.78 15.26
CA ILE A 79 -14.17 4.47 14.62
C ILE A 79 -14.39 2.96 14.78
N ALA A 80 -15.42 2.56 15.55
CA ALA A 80 -15.71 1.15 15.79
C ALA A 80 -16.74 0.63 14.80
N GLY A 81 -16.36 -0.36 13.99
CA GLY A 81 -17.18 -1.02 12.98
C GLY A 81 -16.44 -1.15 11.65
N ASP A 82 -16.94 -2.03 10.81
CA ASP A 82 -16.35 -2.28 9.50
C ASP A 82 -16.59 -1.09 8.55
N LEU A 83 -15.68 -0.92 7.61
CA LEU A 83 -15.78 0.07 6.55
C LEU A 83 -16.00 -0.61 5.21
N HIS A 84 -17.21 -0.54 4.71
CA HIS A 84 -17.57 -1.00 3.38
C HIS A 84 -17.42 0.12 2.35
N ILE A 85 -16.59 -0.08 1.33
CA ILE A 85 -16.39 0.83 0.21
C ILE A 85 -17.18 0.33 -1.00
N PRO A 86 -18.40 0.86 -1.25
CA PRO A 86 -19.28 0.34 -2.30
C PRO A 86 -18.96 0.90 -3.69
N HIS A 87 -18.23 2.01 -3.78
CA HIS A 87 -17.97 2.74 -5.02
C HIS A 87 -16.50 3.14 -5.13
N GLY A 88 -15.99 3.10 -6.34
CA GLY A 88 -14.66 3.63 -6.69
C GLY A 88 -14.60 5.16 -6.74
N ASP A 89 -13.59 5.71 -7.40
CA ASP A 89 -13.31 7.15 -7.50
C ASP A 89 -13.27 7.84 -6.13
N LEU A 90 -12.47 7.28 -5.22
CA LEU A 90 -12.43 7.66 -3.82
C LEU A 90 -11.02 8.00 -3.36
N THR A 91 -10.87 9.15 -2.67
CA THR A 91 -9.69 9.45 -1.84
C THR A 91 -10.09 9.51 -0.37
N ILE A 92 -9.39 8.76 0.50
CA ILE A 92 -9.49 8.89 1.96
C ILE A 92 -8.18 9.49 2.47
N ALA A 93 -8.24 10.73 2.93
CA ALA A 93 -7.08 11.49 3.39
C ALA A 93 -6.98 11.50 4.92
N GLY A 94 -6.51 10.39 5.51
CA GLY A 94 -6.39 10.22 6.96
C GLY A 94 -5.44 11.24 7.62
N GLN A 95 -4.47 11.79 6.87
CA GLN A 95 -3.55 12.83 7.31
C GLN A 95 -4.22 14.15 7.67
N THR A 96 -5.47 14.37 7.28
CA THR A 96 -6.25 15.56 7.66
C THR A 96 -6.83 15.48 9.07
N ALA A 97 -6.84 14.29 9.68
CA ALA A 97 -7.40 14.08 11.01
C ALA A 97 -6.56 14.80 12.08
N PRO A 98 -7.16 15.67 12.92
CA PRO A 98 -6.40 16.54 13.81
C PRO A 98 -5.76 15.80 14.98
N GLY A 99 -4.44 15.88 15.11
CA GLY A 99 -3.66 15.35 16.23
C GLY A 99 -3.57 13.83 16.24
N ALA A 100 -4.55 13.13 16.79
CA ALA A 100 -4.49 11.69 17.02
C ALA A 100 -4.60 10.79 15.76
N GLY A 101 -4.91 11.34 14.59
CA GLY A 101 -5.19 10.54 13.39
C GLY A 101 -6.43 9.65 13.52
N ILE A 102 -6.67 8.77 12.56
CA ILE A 102 -7.85 7.87 12.54
C ILE A 102 -7.43 6.41 12.69
N THR A 103 -8.11 5.70 13.59
CA THR A 103 -8.05 4.24 13.73
C THR A 103 -9.42 3.65 13.44
N LEU A 104 -9.53 2.81 12.42
CA LEU A 104 -10.70 1.98 12.16
C LEU A 104 -10.58 0.70 12.99
N LEU A 105 -11.49 0.50 13.93
CA LEU A 105 -11.61 -0.71 14.72
C LEU A 105 -12.59 -1.65 14.04
N GLY A 106 -12.19 -2.18 12.91
CA GLY A 106 -12.97 -3.01 12.02
C GLY A 106 -12.24 -3.37 10.74
N HIS A 107 -12.86 -4.18 9.93
CA HIS A 107 -12.43 -4.61 8.61
C HIS A 107 -12.74 -3.54 7.55
N MET A 108 -11.82 -3.32 6.60
CA MET A 108 -12.03 -2.45 5.45
C MET A 108 -12.14 -3.30 4.18
N TYR A 109 -13.24 -3.15 3.42
CA TYR A 109 -13.44 -4.01 2.27
C TYR A 109 -14.26 -3.35 1.14
N THR A 110 -14.02 -3.86 -0.08
CA THR A 110 -14.85 -3.55 -1.26
C THR A 110 -15.88 -4.66 -1.52
N THR A 111 -16.94 -4.33 -2.23
CA THR A 111 -17.94 -5.34 -2.65
C THR A 111 -17.32 -6.29 -3.67
N TYR A 112 -17.43 -7.60 -3.43
CA TYR A 112 -17.08 -8.61 -4.41
C TYR A 112 -17.97 -8.53 -5.65
N ASN A 113 -17.41 -8.68 -6.83
CA ASN A 113 -18.09 -8.53 -8.13
C ASN A 113 -18.59 -7.12 -8.46
N ALA A 114 -18.24 -6.10 -7.68
CA ALA A 114 -18.47 -4.72 -8.06
C ALA A 114 -17.30 -4.20 -8.90
N ASP A 115 -17.57 -3.30 -9.84
CA ASP A 115 -16.52 -2.57 -10.55
C ASP A 115 -16.04 -1.41 -9.67
N THR A 116 -15.36 -1.76 -8.59
CA THR A 116 -14.83 -0.83 -7.61
C THR A 116 -13.35 -0.60 -7.92
N GLY A 117 -12.97 0.62 -8.19
CA GLY A 117 -11.58 0.94 -8.51
C GLY A 117 -11.29 2.41 -8.39
N ASN A 118 -10.07 2.79 -8.72
CA ASN A 118 -9.61 4.18 -8.63
C ASN A 118 -9.73 4.72 -7.19
N ILE A 119 -8.99 4.08 -6.27
CA ILE A 119 -9.05 4.35 -4.82
C ILE A 119 -7.67 4.77 -4.33
N VAL A 120 -7.61 5.86 -3.58
CA VAL A 120 -6.41 6.35 -2.88
C VAL A 120 -6.72 6.41 -1.38
N ILE A 121 -5.97 5.70 -0.56
CA ILE A 121 -6.12 5.72 0.91
C ILE A 121 -4.77 6.01 1.53
N ARG A 122 -4.72 7.05 2.37
CA ARG A 122 -3.48 7.49 3.01
C ARG A 122 -3.66 7.69 4.51
N HIS A 123 -2.62 7.35 5.28
CA HIS A 123 -2.49 7.63 6.71
C HIS A 123 -3.66 7.12 7.58
N MET A 124 -4.09 5.88 7.35
CA MET A 124 -5.12 5.20 8.14
C MET A 124 -4.54 4.05 8.96
N ARG A 125 -4.99 3.90 10.21
CA ARG A 125 -4.73 2.69 11.00
C ARG A 125 -5.94 1.78 10.93
N ILE A 126 -5.72 0.50 10.59
CA ILE A 126 -6.77 -0.52 10.44
C ILE A 126 -6.49 -1.64 11.44
N ARG A 127 -7.43 -1.85 12.36
CA ARG A 127 -7.30 -2.76 13.52
C ARG A 127 -8.56 -3.60 13.68
N PRO A 128 -8.88 -4.52 12.75
CA PRO A 128 -10.04 -5.40 12.91
C PRO A 128 -9.83 -6.38 14.03
N GLY A 129 -10.93 -7.03 14.37
CA GLY A 129 -10.92 -8.23 15.18
C GLY A 129 -10.76 -8.00 16.67
N ASP A 130 -11.45 -8.83 17.43
CA ASP A 130 -11.10 -9.17 18.80
C ASP A 130 -10.45 -10.55 18.76
N PRO A 131 -9.11 -10.66 18.94
CA PRO A 131 -8.44 -11.94 18.85
C PRO A 131 -8.99 -13.00 19.80
N ASP A 132 -9.69 -12.59 20.86
CA ASP A 132 -10.26 -13.50 21.86
C ASP A 132 -11.69 -13.95 21.51
N ASN A 133 -12.41 -13.23 20.63
CA ASN A 133 -13.83 -13.48 20.37
C ASN A 133 -14.19 -13.73 18.90
N ASP A 134 -13.36 -13.30 17.94
CA ASP A 134 -13.72 -13.34 16.51
C ASP A 134 -13.20 -14.59 15.79
N TRP A 135 -12.29 -15.33 16.39
CA TRP A 135 -11.76 -16.57 15.83
C TRP A 135 -12.47 -17.81 16.41
N PRO A 136 -12.84 -18.82 15.60
CA PRO A 136 -12.63 -19.03 14.17
C PRO A 136 -13.83 -18.60 13.30
N ALA A 137 -14.81 -17.89 13.84
CA ALA A 137 -16.07 -17.63 13.16
C ALA A 137 -15.93 -16.57 12.03
N ASN A 138 -15.02 -15.63 12.16
CA ASN A 138 -14.82 -14.53 11.22
C ASN A 138 -13.37 -14.50 10.75
N GLN A 139 -13.10 -15.11 9.60
CA GLN A 139 -11.80 -15.02 8.93
C GLN A 139 -11.72 -13.70 8.15
N HIS A 140 -11.76 -12.57 8.86
CA HIS A 140 -11.67 -11.26 8.22
C HIS A 140 -10.22 -10.80 8.14
N ASP A 141 -9.86 -10.33 6.95
CA ASP A 141 -8.62 -9.60 6.73
C ASP A 141 -8.71 -8.22 7.37
N ALA A 142 -7.59 -7.56 7.58
CA ALA A 142 -7.67 -6.15 7.97
C ALA A 142 -8.17 -5.32 6.79
N ILE A 143 -7.67 -5.60 5.58
CA ILE A 143 -8.10 -4.95 4.34
C ILE A 143 -8.36 -6.01 3.28
N GLN A 144 -9.52 -5.98 2.63
CA GLN A 144 -9.84 -6.85 1.51
C GLN A 144 -10.33 -6.06 0.30
N PHE A 145 -9.56 -6.10 -0.78
CA PHE A 145 -9.97 -5.54 -2.07
C PHE A 145 -10.30 -6.66 -3.06
N SER A 146 -11.59 -6.85 -3.29
CA SER A 146 -12.10 -7.90 -4.17
C SER A 146 -12.43 -7.33 -5.54
N THR A 147 -11.85 -7.90 -6.61
CA THR A 147 -12.06 -7.49 -8.02
C THR A 147 -11.74 -6.02 -8.33
N ALA A 148 -11.22 -5.29 -7.37
CA ALA A 148 -10.91 -3.87 -7.48
C ALA A 148 -9.63 -3.60 -8.30
N ASN A 149 -9.50 -2.39 -8.85
CA ASN A 149 -8.33 -2.01 -9.64
C ASN A 149 -7.97 -0.54 -9.48
N HIS A 150 -6.72 -0.19 -9.83
CA HIS A 150 -6.16 1.15 -9.67
C HIS A 150 -6.28 1.64 -8.22
N ILE A 151 -5.50 0.99 -7.36
CA ILE A 151 -5.51 1.27 -5.91
C ILE A 151 -4.14 1.74 -5.48
N MET A 152 -4.11 2.80 -4.69
CA MET A 152 -2.94 3.31 -4.01
C MET A 152 -3.18 3.31 -2.50
N LEU A 153 -2.46 2.45 -1.79
CA LEU A 153 -2.38 2.43 -0.33
C LEU A 153 -1.04 3.03 0.09
N ASP A 154 -1.07 4.11 0.84
CA ASP A 154 0.12 4.85 1.23
C ASP A 154 0.09 5.18 2.71
N HIS A 155 1.18 4.86 3.44
CA HIS A 155 1.27 5.08 4.88
C HIS A 155 0.09 4.47 5.66
N ILE A 156 -0.28 3.23 5.30
CA ILE A 156 -1.27 2.45 6.04
C ILE A 156 -0.59 1.72 7.19
N ASP A 157 -1.22 1.70 8.35
CA ASP A 157 -0.81 0.83 9.45
C ASP A 157 -1.90 -0.20 9.71
N ALA A 158 -1.66 -1.45 9.32
CA ALA A 158 -2.64 -2.53 9.43
C ALA A 158 -2.13 -3.66 10.32
N SER A 159 -3.03 -4.18 11.16
CA SER A 159 -2.74 -5.30 12.05
C SER A 159 -3.99 -6.11 12.36
N HIS A 160 -3.83 -7.26 13.04
CA HIS A 160 -4.94 -8.09 13.55
C HIS A 160 -5.90 -8.62 12.49
N GLY A 161 -5.48 -8.74 11.23
CA GLY A 161 -6.20 -9.56 10.27
C GLY A 161 -6.27 -11.01 10.76
N ALA A 162 -7.46 -11.61 10.72
CA ALA A 162 -7.66 -12.98 11.20
C ALA A 162 -7.27 -14.02 10.15
N ASP A 163 -7.33 -13.71 8.89
CA ASP A 163 -6.76 -14.49 7.79
C ASP A 163 -5.50 -13.80 7.25
N GLU A 164 -5.62 -12.75 6.47
CA GLU A 164 -4.51 -11.92 6.01
C GLU A 164 -4.56 -10.51 6.63
N THR A 165 -3.42 -9.83 6.61
CA THR A 165 -3.41 -8.37 6.88
C THR A 165 -4.00 -7.63 5.68
N ILE A 166 -3.62 -7.99 4.45
CA ILE A 166 -4.22 -7.44 3.23
C ILE A 166 -4.47 -8.57 2.22
N ASP A 167 -5.71 -8.69 1.76
CA ASP A 167 -6.13 -9.63 0.73
C ASP A 167 -6.55 -8.90 -0.56
N LEU A 168 -5.93 -9.27 -1.67
CA LEU A 168 -6.22 -8.77 -3.01
C LEU A 168 -6.92 -9.88 -3.82
N TRP A 169 -8.22 -10.03 -3.61
CA TRP A 169 -9.02 -11.16 -4.08
C TRP A 169 -9.61 -10.96 -5.48
N GLY A 170 -10.00 -12.06 -6.13
CA GLY A 170 -10.76 -12.06 -7.38
C GLY A 170 -10.03 -11.41 -8.56
N GLY A 171 -8.70 -11.45 -8.57
CA GLY A 171 -7.88 -10.85 -9.61
C GLY A 171 -7.80 -9.32 -9.54
N ALA A 172 -7.86 -8.75 -8.35
CA ALA A 172 -7.57 -7.33 -8.14
C ALA A 172 -6.21 -6.96 -8.74
N ALA A 173 -6.10 -5.77 -9.37
CA ALA A 173 -4.95 -5.43 -10.20
C ALA A 173 -4.64 -3.92 -10.20
N HIS A 174 -3.44 -3.55 -10.71
CA HIS A 174 -2.95 -2.16 -10.74
C HIS A 174 -2.93 -1.54 -9.34
N ILE A 175 -2.24 -2.21 -8.42
CA ILE A 175 -2.23 -1.85 -7.00
C ILE A 175 -0.82 -1.55 -6.56
N THR A 176 -0.65 -0.47 -5.80
CA THR A 176 0.55 -0.18 -5.04
C THR A 176 0.22 -0.12 -3.56
N ILE A 177 1.01 -0.82 -2.75
CA ILE A 177 1.08 -0.68 -1.30
C ILE A 177 2.47 -0.12 -1.00
N GLN A 178 2.54 1.11 -0.50
CA GLN A 178 3.81 1.75 -0.22
C GLN A 178 3.86 2.38 1.16
N TYR A 179 5.08 2.48 1.74
CA TYR A 179 5.37 3.09 3.03
C TYR A 179 4.42 2.65 4.15
N SER A 180 3.92 1.42 4.08
CA SER A 180 2.92 0.89 5.00
C SER A 180 3.55 -0.07 6.02
N HIS A 181 3.02 -0.04 7.24
CA HIS A 181 3.43 -0.88 8.34
C HIS A 181 2.39 -1.98 8.58
N LEU A 182 2.77 -3.22 8.37
CA LEU A 182 1.91 -4.40 8.48
C LEU A 182 2.43 -5.28 9.63
N SER A 183 1.68 -5.32 10.74
CA SER A 183 2.20 -5.88 11.98
C SER A 183 1.19 -6.75 12.72
N PHE A 184 1.67 -7.69 13.54
CA PHE A 184 0.84 -8.50 14.43
C PHE A 184 -0.46 -9.02 13.81
N PRO A 185 -0.45 -9.71 12.66
CA PRO A 185 -1.65 -10.46 12.25
C PRO A 185 -2.02 -11.46 13.36
N ILE A 186 -3.30 -11.83 13.45
CA ILE A 186 -3.75 -12.73 14.51
C ILE A 186 -3.02 -14.06 14.45
N TYR A 187 -2.42 -14.44 15.55
CA TYR A 187 -1.73 -15.71 15.71
C TYR A 187 -2.66 -16.74 16.36
N ASP A 188 -3.12 -17.69 15.56
CA ASP A 188 -3.95 -18.81 16.04
C ASP A 188 -3.46 -20.12 15.47
N THR A 189 -3.29 -21.10 16.36
CA THR A 189 -2.90 -22.48 16.02
C THR A 189 -4.02 -23.48 16.34
N SER A 190 -5.18 -23.02 16.81
CA SER A 190 -6.21 -23.90 17.40
C SER A 190 -6.88 -24.84 16.39
N ASN A 191 -6.89 -24.47 15.12
CA ASN A 191 -7.58 -25.21 14.06
C ASN A 191 -6.66 -26.02 13.14
N GLY A 192 -5.36 -26.12 13.46
CA GLY A 192 -4.37 -26.80 12.61
C GLY A 192 -4.05 -26.03 11.32
N TRP A 193 -4.59 -24.86 11.14
CA TRP A 193 -4.26 -23.91 10.06
C TRP A 193 -3.48 -22.77 10.69
N ASP A 194 -2.29 -22.58 10.18
CA ASP A 194 -1.40 -21.54 10.65
C ASP A 194 -1.79 -20.20 10.05
N HIS A 195 -2.64 -19.46 10.73
CA HIS A 195 -2.90 -18.04 10.42
C HIS A 195 -1.74 -17.19 10.96
N ASN A 196 -1.78 -15.93 10.85
CA ASN A 196 -0.71 -14.94 11.02
C ASN A 196 0.00 -14.63 9.69
N LYS A 197 -0.74 -13.95 8.80
CA LYS A 197 -0.32 -13.74 7.42
C LYS A 197 -0.29 -12.26 7.06
N GLY A 198 0.66 -11.90 6.22
CA GLY A 198 0.84 -10.54 5.71
C GLY A 198 -0.09 -10.19 4.53
N VAL A 199 0.46 -10.13 3.33
CA VAL A 199 -0.27 -9.74 2.11
C VAL A 199 -0.39 -10.92 1.16
N ILE A 200 -1.56 -11.11 0.58
CA ILE A 200 -1.75 -12.04 -0.54
C ILE A 200 -2.40 -11.34 -1.74
N ASN A 201 -1.95 -11.73 -2.93
CA ASN A 201 -2.69 -11.54 -4.16
C ASN A 201 -3.03 -12.94 -4.71
N HIS A 202 -4.33 -13.18 -4.88
CA HIS A 202 -4.79 -14.48 -5.33
C HIS A 202 -4.61 -14.69 -6.83
N ARG A 203 -4.39 -15.95 -7.21
CA ARG A 203 -4.36 -16.36 -8.61
C ARG A 203 -5.68 -16.03 -9.30
N PRO A 204 -5.66 -15.76 -10.62
CA PRO A 204 -6.86 -15.64 -11.40
C PRO A 204 -7.73 -16.89 -11.29
N CYS A 205 -9.02 -16.74 -11.31
CA CYS A 205 -9.96 -17.86 -11.28
C CYS A 205 -9.74 -18.89 -12.37
N LEU A 206 -9.28 -18.46 -13.56
CA LEU A 206 -9.01 -19.32 -14.70
C LEU A 206 -8.02 -20.44 -14.38
N ASP A 207 -7.09 -20.20 -13.46
CA ASP A 207 -6.09 -21.18 -13.05
C ASP A 207 -6.61 -22.12 -11.96
N SER A 208 -7.64 -21.72 -11.21
CA SER A 208 -8.28 -22.54 -10.16
C SER A 208 -9.47 -23.36 -10.65
N GLY A 209 -10.06 -23.01 -11.77
CA GLY A 209 -11.29 -23.61 -12.28
C GLY A 209 -12.57 -23.16 -11.56
N ASN A 210 -12.48 -22.25 -10.60
CA ASN A 210 -13.60 -21.78 -9.76
C ASN A 210 -13.93 -20.30 -10.03
N CYS A 211 -14.15 -19.95 -11.31
CA CYS A 211 -14.45 -18.58 -11.68
C CYS A 211 -15.79 -18.11 -11.12
N GLN A 212 -15.76 -16.91 -10.54
CA GLN A 212 -16.94 -16.17 -10.14
C GLN A 212 -17.20 -15.02 -11.13
N PRO A 213 -18.45 -14.60 -11.33
CA PRO A 213 -18.73 -13.42 -12.14
C PRO A 213 -17.99 -12.20 -11.61
N GLY A 214 -17.22 -11.53 -12.47
CA GLY A 214 -16.44 -10.35 -12.08
C GLY A 214 -14.95 -10.60 -11.80
N ASP A 215 -14.53 -11.86 -11.69
CA ASP A 215 -13.10 -12.19 -11.56
C ASP A 215 -12.28 -11.62 -12.71
N ARG A 216 -11.10 -11.11 -12.37
CA ARG A 216 -10.15 -10.50 -13.30
C ARG A 216 -8.88 -11.33 -13.40
N THR A 217 -7.98 -10.97 -14.31
CA THR A 217 -6.71 -11.68 -14.50
C THR A 217 -5.68 -11.41 -13.40
N GLY A 218 -5.85 -10.35 -12.59
CA GLY A 218 -4.91 -9.98 -11.54
C GLY A 218 -3.57 -9.43 -12.07
N GLY A 219 -2.57 -9.37 -11.18
CA GLY A 219 -1.24 -8.84 -11.51
C GLY A 219 -1.14 -7.33 -11.46
N TYR A 220 0.00 -6.79 -11.94
CA TYR A 220 0.29 -5.36 -11.84
C TYR A 220 0.29 -4.89 -10.39
N ILE A 221 1.12 -5.56 -9.57
CA ILE A 221 1.19 -5.33 -8.12
C ILE A 221 2.57 -4.76 -7.76
N SER A 222 2.59 -3.67 -7.02
CA SER A 222 3.81 -3.08 -6.44
C SER A 222 3.72 -3.07 -4.92
N ILE A 223 4.70 -3.70 -4.26
CA ILE A 223 4.88 -3.71 -2.81
C ILE A 223 6.19 -3.00 -2.51
N LEU A 224 6.11 -1.72 -2.09
CA LEU A 224 7.23 -0.80 -2.10
C LEU A 224 7.46 -0.17 -0.73
N ASN A 225 8.70 -0.23 -0.22
CA ASN A 225 9.08 0.49 1.00
C ASN A 225 8.18 0.19 2.23
N ASN A 226 7.70 -1.03 2.39
CA ASN A 226 6.86 -1.43 3.52
C ASN A 226 7.67 -2.13 4.62
N VAL A 227 7.11 -2.15 5.82
CA VAL A 227 7.67 -2.90 6.95
C VAL A 227 6.66 -3.95 7.40
N PHE A 228 7.06 -5.22 7.34
CA PHE A 228 6.31 -6.37 7.83
C PHE A 228 6.96 -6.84 9.13
N THR A 229 6.18 -6.92 10.20
CA THR A 229 6.71 -7.39 11.50
C THR A 229 5.80 -8.44 12.09
N HIS A 230 6.40 -9.49 12.65
CA HIS A 230 5.69 -10.56 13.33
C HIS A 230 4.63 -11.28 12.49
N SER A 231 4.72 -11.16 11.15
CA SER A 231 3.89 -11.91 10.21
C SER A 231 4.58 -13.23 9.89
N ARG A 232 3.99 -14.34 10.27
CA ARG A 232 4.58 -15.66 10.04
C ARG A 232 4.75 -15.98 8.58
N ASN A 233 3.72 -15.74 7.76
CA ASN A 233 3.67 -16.09 6.35
C ASN A 233 3.32 -14.89 5.48
N ARG A 234 3.66 -14.96 4.19
CA ARG A 234 3.13 -14.04 3.15
C ARG A 234 3.58 -12.59 3.32
N THR A 235 4.89 -12.37 3.25
CA THR A 235 5.45 -11.01 3.39
C THR A 235 6.25 -10.52 2.17
N PRO A 236 5.61 -10.41 0.97
CA PRO A 236 4.24 -10.79 0.58
C PRO A 236 4.17 -12.17 -0.10
N ALA A 237 2.95 -12.71 -0.30
CA ALA A 237 2.68 -13.82 -1.20
C ALA A 237 1.98 -13.32 -2.47
N LEU A 238 2.62 -13.48 -3.62
CA LEU A 238 2.09 -13.04 -4.91
C LEU A 238 1.91 -14.25 -5.82
N SER A 239 0.75 -14.32 -6.49
CA SER A 239 0.39 -15.43 -7.37
C SER A 239 0.62 -15.10 -8.84
N VAL A 240 0.39 -13.86 -9.25
CA VAL A 240 0.39 -13.46 -10.65
C VAL A 240 1.17 -12.17 -10.87
N GLY A 241 1.99 -12.15 -11.92
CA GLY A 241 2.70 -10.96 -12.38
C GLY A 241 2.00 -10.24 -13.56
N PRO A 242 2.54 -9.11 -14.04
CA PRO A 242 3.79 -8.53 -13.54
C PRO A 242 3.64 -8.01 -12.10
N ALA A 243 4.70 -8.17 -11.31
CA ALA A 243 4.73 -7.70 -9.93
C ALA A 243 6.14 -7.32 -9.47
N GLU A 244 6.21 -6.43 -8.49
CA GLU A 244 7.47 -6.01 -7.90
C GLU A 244 7.39 -5.91 -6.38
N VAL A 245 8.49 -6.29 -5.74
CA VAL A 245 8.68 -6.25 -4.29
C VAL A 245 10.00 -5.56 -4.03
N ILE A 246 9.95 -4.27 -3.68
CA ILE A 246 11.13 -3.42 -3.66
C ILE A 246 11.26 -2.68 -2.34
N ASN A 247 12.47 -2.76 -1.75
CA ASN A 247 12.84 -2.03 -0.55
C ASN A 247 11.90 -2.25 0.66
N ASN A 248 11.41 -3.47 0.86
CA ASN A 248 10.63 -3.81 2.04
C ASN A 248 11.51 -4.42 3.13
N ILE A 249 11.09 -4.28 4.38
CA ILE A 249 11.69 -4.95 5.54
C ILE A 249 10.73 -6.03 6.02
N THR A 250 11.21 -7.26 6.19
CA THR A 250 10.48 -8.33 6.88
C THR A 250 11.24 -8.70 8.15
N TYR A 251 10.61 -8.54 9.31
CA TYR A 251 11.18 -8.90 10.61
C TYR A 251 10.36 -9.95 11.32
N ASN A 252 11.02 -10.96 11.87
CA ASN A 252 10.41 -12.06 12.61
C ASN A 252 9.30 -12.77 11.83
N GLY A 253 9.50 -12.91 10.51
CA GLY A 253 8.68 -13.70 9.61
C GLY A 253 9.30 -15.09 9.40
N ARG A 254 8.48 -16.12 9.17
CA ARG A 254 8.95 -17.41 8.65
C ARG A 254 9.22 -17.31 7.15
N GLU A 255 8.33 -16.67 6.45
CA GLU A 255 8.41 -16.49 5.00
C GLU A 255 8.62 -15.02 4.66
N GLY A 256 9.57 -14.75 3.78
CA GLY A 256 9.71 -13.49 3.10
C GLY A 256 8.82 -13.42 1.86
N PHE A 257 9.41 -13.18 0.69
CA PHE A 257 8.69 -13.26 -0.58
C PHE A 257 8.25 -14.71 -0.87
N VAL A 258 6.98 -14.87 -1.20
CA VAL A 258 6.41 -16.16 -1.62
C VAL A 258 5.76 -16.01 -2.99
N HIS A 259 6.17 -16.81 -3.97
CA HIS A 259 5.34 -17.04 -5.16
C HIS A 259 4.40 -18.20 -4.84
N HIS A 260 3.14 -17.86 -4.61
CA HIS A 260 2.12 -18.77 -4.11
C HIS A 260 1.07 -19.06 -5.17
N ASN A 261 0.74 -20.34 -5.40
CA ASN A 261 -0.26 -20.75 -6.39
C ASN A 261 0.01 -20.20 -7.80
N ILE A 262 0.55 -21.01 -8.64
CA ILE A 262 1.12 -20.59 -9.90
C ILE A 262 0.12 -19.90 -10.83
N SER A 263 0.40 -18.66 -11.11
CA SER A 263 0.05 -18.01 -12.37
C SER A 263 1.30 -17.46 -13.04
N ALA A 264 1.21 -17.31 -14.36
CA ALA A 264 2.30 -16.74 -15.14
C ALA A 264 2.63 -15.31 -14.66
N GLY A 265 3.89 -14.91 -14.76
CA GLY A 265 4.26 -13.52 -14.54
C GLY A 265 5.75 -13.29 -14.38
N ASP A 266 6.09 -12.03 -14.51
CA ASP A 266 7.43 -11.51 -14.35
C ASP A 266 7.51 -10.78 -13.00
N PHE A 267 8.56 -11.08 -12.22
CA PHE A 267 8.73 -10.56 -10.86
C PHE A 267 10.08 -9.87 -10.69
N ASN A 268 10.08 -8.61 -10.25
CA ASN A 268 11.26 -7.90 -9.76
C ASN A 268 11.27 -7.91 -8.21
N ILE A 269 12.30 -8.51 -7.60
CA ILE A 269 12.42 -8.64 -6.14
C ILE A 269 13.77 -8.05 -5.73
N VAL A 270 13.76 -6.80 -5.28
CA VAL A 270 14.98 -6.00 -5.23
C VAL A 270 15.11 -5.19 -3.95
N GLY A 271 16.31 -5.20 -3.38
CA GLY A 271 16.67 -4.30 -2.30
C GLY A 271 15.90 -4.52 -1.00
N ASN A 272 15.28 -5.68 -0.81
CA ASN A 272 14.54 -5.99 0.42
C ASN A 272 15.50 -6.42 1.53
N GLN A 273 15.05 -6.29 2.78
CA GLN A 273 15.76 -6.75 3.96
C GLN A 273 14.90 -7.79 4.71
N TYR A 274 15.46 -8.98 4.91
CA TYR A 274 14.83 -10.09 5.61
C TYR A 274 15.61 -10.36 6.90
N ILE A 275 14.97 -10.13 8.04
CA ILE A 275 15.59 -10.18 9.36
C ILE A 275 14.95 -11.30 10.17
N ALA A 276 15.75 -12.29 10.55
CA ALA A 276 15.31 -13.35 11.44
C ALA A 276 14.96 -12.78 12.82
N GLY A 277 13.92 -13.31 13.42
CA GLY A 277 13.50 -12.95 14.77
C GLY A 277 13.41 -14.17 15.68
N PRO A 278 13.00 -13.98 16.94
CA PRO A 278 13.05 -15.05 17.92
C PRO A 278 11.98 -16.12 17.77
N SER A 279 10.99 -15.96 16.90
CA SER A 279 9.85 -16.88 16.86
C SER A 279 10.08 -18.14 16.05
N ILE A 280 10.80 -18.08 14.93
CA ILE A 280 11.07 -19.22 14.06
C ILE A 280 12.21 -18.93 13.07
N SER A 281 12.74 -20.00 12.43
CA SER A 281 13.68 -19.89 11.32
C SER A 281 13.06 -19.18 10.13
N LEU A 282 13.83 -18.27 9.54
CA LEU A 282 13.46 -17.51 8.36
C LEU A 282 13.59 -18.35 7.09
N SER A 283 12.74 -18.09 6.10
CA SER A 283 12.89 -18.50 4.70
C SER A 283 12.69 -17.26 3.83
N PRO A 284 13.75 -16.56 3.44
CA PRO A 284 13.65 -15.26 2.77
C PRO A 284 12.88 -15.31 1.45
N PHE A 285 13.01 -16.40 0.71
CA PHE A 285 12.31 -16.63 -0.55
C PHE A 285 11.66 -18.01 -0.56
N TRP A 286 10.45 -18.09 -1.09
CA TRP A 286 9.74 -19.33 -1.28
C TRP A 286 9.07 -19.35 -2.65
N PHE A 287 9.63 -20.14 -3.57
CA PHE A 287 9.07 -20.31 -4.89
C PHE A 287 8.27 -21.59 -4.90
N ASP A 288 6.96 -21.46 -4.84
CA ASP A 288 5.99 -22.54 -4.87
C ASP A 288 5.13 -22.46 -6.15
N PRO A 289 5.69 -22.78 -7.29
CA PRO A 289 4.97 -22.87 -8.54
C PRO A 289 4.28 -24.24 -8.59
N GLU A 290 3.24 -24.44 -7.84
CA GLU A 290 2.50 -25.67 -7.61
C GLU A 290 2.41 -26.66 -8.78
N ASN A 291 2.43 -27.96 -8.47
CA ASN A 291 1.77 -29.16 -9.08
C ASN A 291 1.38 -29.13 -10.57
N SER A 292 1.81 -28.19 -11.34
CA SER A 292 1.58 -28.14 -12.75
C SER A 292 2.62 -29.05 -13.45
N SER A 293 2.16 -30.11 -14.08
CA SER A 293 2.97 -30.89 -15.00
C SER A 293 3.38 -30.11 -16.26
N THR A 294 2.89 -28.90 -16.42
CA THR A 294 3.19 -27.98 -17.52
C THR A 294 3.91 -26.76 -16.95
N PRO A 295 5.10 -26.39 -17.44
CA PRO A 295 5.78 -25.18 -17.02
C PRO A 295 4.88 -23.96 -17.26
N ILE A 296 4.56 -23.24 -16.21
CA ILE A 296 3.88 -21.95 -16.32
C ILE A 296 4.94 -20.89 -16.65
N PRO A 297 4.72 -20.00 -17.63
CA PRO A 297 5.67 -18.97 -17.97
C PRO A 297 5.75 -17.95 -16.81
N THR A 298 6.73 -18.17 -15.95
CA THR A 298 7.07 -17.25 -14.85
C THR A 298 8.57 -16.97 -14.88
N ALA A 299 8.98 -15.79 -14.41
CA ALA A 299 10.39 -15.47 -14.33
C ALA A 299 10.66 -14.47 -13.18
N TYR A 300 11.86 -14.56 -12.58
CA TYR A 300 12.25 -13.78 -11.42
C TYR A 300 13.57 -13.07 -11.67
N TRP A 301 13.62 -11.78 -11.40
CA TRP A 301 14.84 -11.02 -11.24
C TRP A 301 15.01 -10.63 -9.77
N LEU A 302 16.07 -11.20 -9.14
CA LEU A 302 16.40 -10.93 -7.75
C LEU A 302 17.73 -10.18 -7.68
N GLN A 303 17.77 -9.09 -6.91
CA GLN A 303 18.98 -8.28 -6.79
C GLN A 303 19.01 -7.56 -5.44
N ASN A 304 20.19 -7.53 -4.81
CA ASN A 304 20.47 -6.74 -3.61
C ASN A 304 19.48 -6.99 -2.45
N ASN A 305 19.13 -8.23 -2.17
CA ASN A 305 18.26 -8.55 -1.04
C ASN A 305 19.16 -8.92 0.17
N LEU A 306 19.11 -8.13 1.24
CA LEU A 306 19.86 -8.38 2.46
C LEU A 306 19.16 -9.41 3.34
N VAL A 307 19.91 -10.39 3.84
CA VAL A 307 19.41 -11.38 4.81
C VAL A 307 20.26 -11.31 6.07
N GLU A 308 19.57 -11.10 7.20
CA GLU A 308 20.13 -11.10 8.55
C GLU A 308 19.53 -12.26 9.36
N ASP A 309 20.18 -13.42 9.29
CA ASP A 309 19.82 -14.62 10.05
C ASP A 309 21.05 -15.18 10.80
N PRO A 310 21.31 -14.68 12.01
CA PRO A 310 22.52 -15.02 12.76
C PRO A 310 22.63 -16.52 13.03
N GLY A 311 23.69 -17.13 12.51
CA GLY A 311 23.98 -18.57 12.63
C GLY A 311 23.60 -19.38 11.39
N GLU A 312 22.81 -18.84 10.51
CA GLU A 312 22.45 -19.45 9.22
C GLU A 312 23.08 -18.68 8.04
N TYR A 313 22.68 -17.43 7.83
CA TYR A 313 23.19 -16.61 6.73
C TYR A 313 23.17 -15.11 7.06
N MET A 314 24.25 -14.43 6.72
CA MET A 314 24.40 -12.98 6.89
C MET A 314 25.02 -12.38 5.62
N GLY A 315 24.22 -11.70 4.82
CA GLY A 315 24.75 -11.10 3.59
C GLY A 315 23.70 -10.65 2.58
N THR A 316 24.18 -9.99 1.53
CA THR A 316 23.35 -9.53 0.42
C THR A 316 23.28 -10.60 -0.69
N VAL A 317 22.10 -11.09 -0.94
CA VAL A 317 21.82 -12.09 -1.98
C VAL A 317 21.56 -11.38 -3.30
N GLN A 318 22.39 -11.68 -4.29
CA GLN A 318 22.21 -11.18 -5.67
C GLN A 318 21.35 -12.14 -6.49
N ASN A 319 21.56 -13.44 -6.26
CA ASN A 319 20.87 -14.50 -6.96
C ASN A 319 20.92 -15.76 -6.09
N PRO A 320 19.79 -16.17 -5.51
CA PRO A 320 19.78 -17.29 -4.56
C PRO A 320 20.20 -18.61 -5.16
N TRP A 321 20.04 -18.82 -6.48
CA TRP A 321 20.41 -20.07 -7.16
C TRP A 321 21.91 -20.18 -7.43
N ASN A 322 22.63 -19.07 -7.46
CA ASN A 322 24.07 -19.01 -7.70
C ASN A 322 24.89 -18.79 -6.40
N ASP A 323 24.22 -18.48 -5.31
CA ASP A 323 24.85 -18.27 -3.99
C ASP A 323 24.86 -19.61 -3.24
N THR A 324 26.06 -20.22 -3.16
CA THR A 324 26.24 -21.53 -2.54
C THR A 324 25.97 -21.50 -1.04
N ASP A 325 26.37 -20.43 -0.35
CA ASP A 325 26.19 -20.29 1.08
C ASP A 325 24.71 -20.11 1.41
N PHE A 326 24.01 -19.29 0.64
CA PHE A 326 22.55 -19.13 0.75
C PHE A 326 21.80 -20.45 0.47
N SER A 327 22.15 -21.15 -0.60
CA SER A 327 21.50 -22.41 -0.95
C SER A 327 21.81 -23.56 -0.02
N ASN A 328 22.90 -23.48 0.78
CA ASN A 328 23.18 -24.42 1.85
C ASN A 328 22.36 -24.11 3.12
N ALA A 329 22.10 -22.83 3.40
CA ALA A 329 21.33 -22.38 4.55
C ALA A 329 19.82 -22.64 4.38
N TYR A 330 19.30 -22.41 3.16
CA TYR A 330 17.86 -22.43 2.94
C TYR A 330 17.40 -23.34 1.80
N THR A 331 16.25 -23.96 2.02
CA THR A 331 15.44 -24.52 0.92
C THR A 331 14.46 -23.42 0.46
N PHE A 332 14.63 -22.92 -0.75
CA PHE A 332 13.85 -21.79 -1.29
C PHE A 332 13.03 -22.15 -2.54
N ALA A 333 12.87 -23.41 -2.83
CA ALA A 333 12.01 -23.89 -3.91
C ALA A 333 11.31 -25.17 -3.48
N CYS A 334 10.03 -25.31 -3.82
CA CYS A 334 9.28 -26.52 -3.57
C CYS A 334 8.85 -27.24 -4.86
N CYS A 335 8.26 -28.37 -4.66
CA CYS A 335 7.39 -29.03 -5.62
C CYS A 335 8.05 -29.50 -6.91
N GLY A 336 9.36 -29.75 -6.89
CA GLY A 336 10.11 -30.33 -8.02
C GLY A 336 10.49 -29.31 -9.09
N ILE A 337 10.32 -28.01 -8.81
CA ILE A 337 10.73 -26.96 -9.73
C ILE A 337 12.24 -26.78 -9.66
N GLN A 338 12.82 -26.76 -10.83
CA GLN A 338 14.16 -26.25 -11.03
C GLN A 338 14.08 -24.72 -11.12
N ALA A 339 13.98 -24.04 -9.97
CA ALA A 339 13.76 -22.60 -9.90
C ALA A 339 14.81 -21.78 -10.68
N ASN A 340 16.02 -22.31 -10.86
CA ASN A 340 17.06 -21.71 -11.71
C ASN A 340 16.63 -21.54 -13.18
N GLN A 341 15.63 -22.25 -13.68
CA GLN A 341 15.10 -22.08 -15.03
C GLN A 341 14.35 -20.77 -15.20
N PHE A 342 13.90 -20.16 -14.09
CA PHE A 342 13.10 -18.96 -14.07
C PHE A 342 13.91 -17.71 -13.73
N ASN A 343 15.21 -17.86 -13.49
CA ASN A 343 16.10 -16.76 -13.15
C ASN A 343 16.38 -15.85 -14.35
N GLN A 344 16.21 -14.54 -14.16
CA GLN A 344 16.56 -13.52 -15.12
C GLN A 344 17.87 -12.80 -14.72
N SER A 345 18.66 -12.44 -15.73
CA SER A 345 19.93 -11.71 -15.52
C SER A 345 19.78 -10.20 -15.50
N VAL A 346 18.63 -9.67 -15.90
CA VAL A 346 18.32 -8.24 -15.97
C VAL A 346 16.89 -8.01 -15.47
N ALA A 347 16.65 -6.81 -14.93
CA ALA A 347 15.33 -6.38 -14.50
C ALA A 347 14.31 -6.45 -15.65
N PHE A 348 13.08 -6.79 -15.31
CA PHE A 348 11.96 -6.55 -16.20
C PHE A 348 11.69 -5.05 -16.30
N ASP A 349 11.53 -4.57 -17.51
CA ASP A 349 11.11 -3.19 -17.77
C ASP A 349 9.57 -3.10 -17.74
N PHE A 350 9.04 -2.71 -16.59
CA PHE A 350 7.61 -2.49 -16.45
C PHE A 350 7.15 -1.12 -16.98
N GLY A 351 8.05 -0.25 -17.41
CA GLY A 351 7.72 1.01 -18.09
C GLY A 351 6.96 0.84 -19.41
N VAL A 352 6.93 -0.38 -19.95
CA VAL A 352 6.11 -0.72 -21.12
C VAL A 352 4.61 -0.75 -20.82
N HIS A 353 4.22 -0.85 -19.55
CA HIS A 353 2.83 -0.87 -19.12
C HIS A 353 2.31 0.56 -18.89
N SER A 354 1.13 0.84 -19.42
CA SER A 354 0.50 2.15 -19.27
C SER A 354 0.20 2.45 -17.80
N GLY A 355 0.56 3.66 -17.36
CA GLY A 355 0.30 4.11 -15.98
C GLY A 355 1.28 3.59 -14.93
N TYR A 356 2.30 2.85 -15.31
CA TYR A 356 3.36 2.46 -14.39
C TYR A 356 4.33 3.62 -14.12
N VAL A 357 4.72 3.79 -12.87
CA VAL A 357 5.77 4.73 -12.43
C VAL A 357 6.88 3.94 -11.75
N ALA A 358 8.06 3.95 -12.33
CA ALA A 358 9.18 3.19 -11.79
C ALA A 358 9.54 3.68 -10.37
N PRO A 359 9.63 2.77 -9.38
CA PRO A 359 10.03 3.12 -8.03
C PRO A 359 11.53 3.46 -7.96
N VAL A 360 11.88 4.29 -6.98
CA VAL A 360 13.28 4.54 -6.64
C VAL A 360 13.80 3.36 -5.84
N ILE A 361 14.81 2.69 -6.37
CA ILE A 361 15.49 1.58 -5.66
C ILE A 361 16.58 2.17 -4.75
N HIS A 362 16.44 1.93 -3.44
CA HIS A 362 17.41 2.34 -2.43
C HIS A 362 18.34 1.20 -2.04
N SER A 363 19.48 1.54 -1.45
CA SER A 363 20.37 0.53 -0.89
C SER A 363 19.72 -0.18 0.30
N GLU A 364 19.72 -1.49 0.26
CA GLU A 364 19.17 -2.38 1.30
C GLU A 364 19.81 -2.18 2.67
N SER A 365 21.07 -1.78 2.72
CA SER A 365 21.81 -1.57 3.96
C SER A 365 21.36 -0.35 4.79
N ASN A 366 20.54 0.53 4.23
CA ASN A 366 20.06 1.74 4.89
C ASN A 366 18.55 1.77 5.07
N LEU A 367 17.86 0.64 4.83
CA LEU A 367 16.39 0.64 4.84
C LEU A 367 15.80 0.97 6.20
N GLU A 368 16.31 0.40 7.30
CA GLU A 368 15.78 0.68 8.64
C GLU A 368 15.86 2.17 8.97
N ALA A 369 17.04 2.77 8.82
CA ALA A 369 17.23 4.19 9.11
C ALA A 369 16.35 5.10 8.23
N ARG A 370 15.98 4.63 7.05
CA ARG A 370 15.14 5.36 6.11
C ARG A 370 13.64 5.17 6.36
N LEU A 371 13.21 3.93 6.61
CA LEU A 371 11.78 3.61 6.67
C LEU A 371 11.21 3.78 8.07
N LEU A 372 11.89 3.32 9.12
CA LEU A 372 11.30 3.28 10.46
C LEU A 372 10.83 4.64 10.98
N PRO A 373 11.51 5.77 10.70
CA PRO A 373 11.03 7.08 11.13
C PRO A 373 9.71 7.52 10.49
N THR A 374 9.39 7.04 9.29
CA THR A 374 8.25 7.57 8.50
C THR A 374 7.18 6.55 8.16
N ILE A 375 7.41 5.27 8.48
CA ILE A 375 6.54 4.17 8.07
C ILE A 375 5.14 4.23 8.67
N GLY A 376 4.12 3.81 7.91
CA GLY A 376 2.75 3.67 8.40
C GLY A 376 2.01 4.98 8.65
N ALA A 377 0.89 4.90 9.34
CA ALA A 377 0.05 6.05 9.64
C ALA A 377 0.52 6.79 10.89
N TRP A 378 0.67 8.10 10.77
CA TRP A 378 1.08 8.98 11.88
C TRP A 378 -0.10 9.72 12.52
N PRO A 379 0.02 10.03 13.82
CA PRO A 379 1.04 9.53 14.74
C PRO A 379 0.92 8.02 14.99
N HIS A 380 2.03 7.36 15.30
CA HIS A 380 2.02 5.94 15.62
C HIS A 380 1.24 5.64 16.89
N ASP A 381 0.33 4.67 16.84
CA ASP A 381 -0.32 4.13 18.03
C ASP A 381 0.62 3.19 18.82
N ILE A 382 0.12 2.66 19.93
CA ILE A 382 0.90 1.76 20.78
C ILE A 382 1.29 0.45 20.05
N ILE A 383 0.49 0.00 19.08
CA ILE A 383 0.78 -1.22 18.30
C ILE A 383 1.96 -0.97 17.37
N ALA A 384 1.91 0.11 16.60
CA ALA A 384 2.99 0.50 15.68
C ALA A 384 4.30 0.73 16.44
N ARG A 385 4.27 1.53 17.51
CA ARG A 385 5.46 1.80 18.34
C ARG A 385 6.07 0.53 18.93
N THR A 386 5.24 -0.38 19.47
CA THR A 386 5.73 -1.64 20.03
C THR A 386 6.40 -2.49 18.96
N SER A 387 5.78 -2.62 17.81
CA SER A 387 6.28 -3.42 16.69
C SER A 387 7.61 -2.89 16.16
N ILE A 388 7.72 -1.58 15.94
CA ILE A 388 8.96 -0.93 15.49
C ILE A 388 10.07 -1.11 16.52
N GLN A 389 9.77 -0.87 17.81
CA GLN A 389 10.74 -1.08 18.90
C GLN A 389 11.22 -2.53 18.99
N GLU A 390 10.36 -3.50 18.75
CA GLU A 390 10.74 -4.92 18.74
C GLU A 390 11.63 -5.25 17.54
N LEU A 391 11.40 -4.65 16.39
CA LEU A 391 12.30 -4.75 15.23
C LEU A 391 13.68 -4.14 15.56
N GLU A 392 13.74 -2.93 16.07
CA GLU A 392 14.98 -2.24 16.42
C GLU A 392 15.80 -3.02 17.46
N ASN A 393 15.13 -3.60 18.46
CA ASN A 393 15.76 -4.38 19.52
C ASN A 393 15.97 -5.86 19.16
N ARG A 394 15.56 -6.32 17.97
CA ARG A 394 15.64 -7.72 17.52
C ARG A 394 15.01 -8.69 18.53
N ASN A 395 13.84 -8.33 19.06
CA ASN A 395 13.11 -9.11 20.07
C ASN A 395 11.61 -9.23 19.74
N GLY A 396 10.77 -9.60 20.73
CA GLY A 396 9.35 -9.80 20.53
C GLY A 396 8.99 -11.24 20.12
N SER A 397 7.75 -11.45 19.72
CA SER A 397 7.24 -12.76 19.32
C SER A 397 5.93 -12.65 18.53
N TRP A 398 5.57 -13.70 17.82
CA TRP A 398 4.21 -13.87 17.31
C TRP A 398 3.24 -13.98 18.48
N ARG A 399 2.31 -13.06 18.58
CA ARG A 399 1.31 -13.00 19.63
C ARG A 399 0.15 -12.08 19.24
N ASN A 400 -0.97 -12.28 19.91
CA ASN A 400 -2.12 -11.39 19.78
C ASN A 400 -1.94 -10.17 20.72
N PHE A 401 -1.11 -9.21 20.29
CA PHE A 401 -0.80 -8.01 21.06
C PHE A 401 -1.86 -6.94 20.80
N ARG A 402 -2.87 -6.88 21.66
CA ARG A 402 -3.94 -5.88 21.56
C ARG A 402 -4.15 -5.18 22.90
N PRO A 403 -3.57 -4.01 23.11
CA PRO A 403 -3.83 -3.17 24.28
C PRO A 403 -5.31 -2.82 24.41
N ALA A 404 -5.80 -2.76 25.65
CA ALA A 404 -7.20 -2.40 25.91
C ALA A 404 -7.54 -0.97 25.48
N ASP A 405 -6.56 -0.08 25.47
CA ASP A 405 -6.69 1.30 24.99
C ASP A 405 -5.68 1.55 23.88
N LEU A 406 -6.18 1.67 22.66
CA LEU A 406 -5.38 1.99 21.47
C LEU A 406 -5.05 3.49 21.35
N MET A 407 -5.67 4.34 22.17
CA MET A 407 -5.41 5.77 22.16
C MET A 407 -4.25 6.19 23.06
N ILE A 408 -3.58 5.25 23.73
CA ILE A 408 -2.43 5.57 24.60
C ILE A 408 -1.35 6.31 23.79
N GLY A 409 -1.07 7.56 24.24
CA GLY A 409 -0.07 8.44 23.60
C GLY A 409 -0.58 9.16 22.35
N LEU A 410 -1.86 9.03 22.03
CA LEU A 410 -2.52 9.78 20.96
C LEU A 410 -3.42 10.86 21.56
N THR A 411 -3.26 12.10 21.12
CA THR A 411 -4.03 13.24 21.65
C THR A 411 -4.82 13.90 20.52
N PRO A 412 -6.15 13.81 20.51
CA PRO A 412 -6.98 14.58 19.61
C PRO A 412 -6.76 16.07 19.80
N THR A 413 -6.74 16.83 18.72
CA THR A 413 -6.69 18.29 18.75
C THR A 413 -7.90 18.90 18.07
N THR A 414 -8.11 20.19 18.26
CA THR A 414 -9.17 20.92 17.55
C THR A 414 -8.78 21.06 16.07
N PRO A 415 -9.70 20.76 15.14
CA PRO A 415 -9.43 20.99 13.72
C PRO A 415 -9.21 22.49 13.45
N PRO A 416 -8.43 22.84 12.42
CA PRO A 416 -8.33 24.20 11.95
C PRO A 416 -9.70 24.72 11.45
N ILE A 417 -9.86 26.05 11.43
CA ILE A 417 -11.12 26.68 10.97
C ILE A 417 -11.21 26.52 9.45
N ASP A 418 -12.31 25.96 8.99
CA ASP A 418 -12.74 25.85 7.60
C ASP A 418 -14.18 26.42 7.53
N THR A 419 -14.32 27.64 6.96
CA THR A 419 -15.57 28.39 7.03
C THR A 419 -16.60 27.96 6.00
N ASP A 420 -16.17 27.64 4.79
CA ASP A 420 -17.03 27.26 3.67
C ASP A 420 -17.18 25.74 3.52
N ARG A 421 -16.41 24.98 4.35
CA ARG A 421 -16.51 23.52 4.49
C ARG A 421 -16.13 22.77 3.21
N ASP A 422 -15.10 23.21 2.56
CA ASP A 422 -14.54 22.56 1.37
C ASP A 422 -13.35 21.64 1.67
N GLY A 423 -12.99 21.51 2.95
CA GLY A 423 -11.93 20.62 3.44
C GLY A 423 -10.58 21.28 3.56
N MET A 424 -10.44 22.56 3.24
CA MET A 424 -9.22 23.32 3.38
C MET A 424 -9.35 24.34 4.51
N PRO A 425 -8.30 24.54 5.35
CA PRO A 425 -8.34 25.58 6.38
C PRO A 425 -8.25 26.99 5.80
N ASN A 426 -9.02 27.92 6.36
CA ASN A 426 -9.01 29.33 5.99
C ASN A 426 -7.59 29.92 5.87
N ASP A 427 -6.71 29.62 6.83
CA ASP A 427 -5.34 30.16 6.86
C ASP A 427 -4.50 29.62 5.68
N TRP A 428 -4.70 28.36 5.32
CA TRP A 428 -4.02 27.76 4.17
C TRP A 428 -4.53 28.37 2.85
N GLU A 429 -5.85 28.52 2.70
CA GLU A 429 -6.46 29.14 1.52
C GLU A 429 -5.95 30.57 1.29
N LEU A 430 -5.94 31.39 2.34
CA LEU A 430 -5.40 32.75 2.28
C LEU A 430 -3.93 32.78 1.85
N GLN A 431 -3.12 31.83 2.31
CA GLN A 431 -1.72 31.71 1.91
C GLN A 431 -1.57 31.34 0.43
N GLN A 432 -2.51 30.56 -0.11
CA GLN A 432 -2.54 30.16 -1.52
C GLN A 432 -3.26 31.18 -2.42
N GLY A 433 -3.87 32.22 -1.84
CA GLY A 433 -4.63 33.24 -2.59
C GLY A 433 -6.04 32.79 -2.99
N LEU A 434 -6.57 31.78 -2.28
CA LEU A 434 -7.94 31.29 -2.40
C LEU A 434 -8.89 32.08 -1.47
N ASN A 435 -10.18 31.78 -1.53
CA ASN A 435 -11.19 32.52 -0.79
C ASN A 435 -11.89 31.64 0.26
N PRO A 436 -11.64 31.80 1.57
CA PRO A 436 -12.23 30.99 2.65
C PRO A 436 -13.76 31.08 2.80
N ASN A 437 -14.45 31.61 1.82
CA ASN A 437 -15.91 31.68 1.76
C ASN A 437 -16.46 31.19 0.41
N ASP A 438 -15.65 30.51 -0.40
CA ASP A 438 -16.04 29.95 -1.69
C ASP A 438 -15.76 28.45 -1.76
N GLY A 439 -16.62 27.65 -1.18
CA GLY A 439 -16.50 26.20 -1.11
C GLY A 439 -16.40 25.47 -2.47
N ASN A 440 -16.25 26.18 -3.58
CA ASN A 440 -16.00 25.56 -4.90
C ASN A 440 -14.55 25.71 -5.34
N ASP A 441 -13.73 26.49 -4.66
CA ASP A 441 -12.36 26.73 -5.08
C ASP A 441 -11.39 25.59 -4.71
N HIS A 442 -11.83 24.59 -3.93
CA HIS A 442 -11.12 23.33 -3.68
C HIS A 442 -10.70 22.60 -4.97
N ASN A 443 -11.45 22.82 -6.07
CA ASN A 443 -11.15 22.25 -7.37
C ASN A 443 -10.27 23.15 -8.27
N THR A 444 -9.83 24.30 -7.75
CA THR A 444 -8.90 25.18 -8.48
C THR A 444 -7.60 24.45 -8.79
N VAL A 445 -7.21 24.42 -10.06
CA VAL A 445 -5.95 23.77 -10.47
C VAL A 445 -4.78 24.64 -10.01
N MET A 446 -3.94 24.10 -9.18
CA MET A 446 -2.76 24.76 -8.62
C MET A 446 -1.55 24.64 -9.57
N PRO A 447 -0.48 25.42 -9.34
CA PRO A 447 0.75 25.33 -10.16
C PRO A 447 1.41 23.97 -10.22
N SER A 448 1.17 23.10 -9.23
CA SER A 448 1.58 21.68 -9.20
C SER A 448 0.88 20.84 -10.26
N GLY A 449 -0.27 21.28 -10.74
CA GLY A 449 -1.20 20.56 -11.61
C GLY A 449 -2.31 19.83 -10.85
N TYR A 450 -2.20 19.67 -9.53
CA TYR A 450 -3.25 19.11 -8.68
C TYR A 450 -4.33 20.14 -8.36
N SER A 451 -5.48 19.71 -7.85
CA SER A 451 -6.48 20.63 -7.30
C SER A 451 -6.02 21.21 -5.97
N ALA A 452 -6.61 22.31 -5.55
CA ALA A 452 -6.26 22.97 -4.30
C ALA A 452 -6.38 22.01 -3.10
N ILE A 453 -7.47 21.27 -3.00
CA ILE A 453 -7.64 20.28 -1.93
C ILE A 453 -6.56 19.17 -2.00
N GLU A 454 -6.17 18.71 -3.19
CA GLU A 454 -5.09 17.73 -3.32
C GLU A 454 -3.73 18.33 -2.90
N ASP A 455 -3.43 19.57 -3.26
CA ASP A 455 -2.21 20.24 -2.81
C ASP A 455 -2.17 20.41 -1.29
N TYR A 456 -3.30 20.74 -0.68
CA TYR A 456 -3.42 20.80 0.77
C TYR A 456 -3.12 19.45 1.43
N ILE A 457 -3.80 18.38 1.03
CA ILE A 457 -3.59 17.05 1.62
C ILE A 457 -2.21 16.48 1.33
N ASN A 458 -1.61 16.78 0.17
CA ASN A 458 -0.25 16.38 -0.16
C ASN A 458 0.78 17.13 0.70
N GLY A 459 0.57 18.42 0.92
CA GLY A 459 1.41 19.24 1.81
C GLY A 459 1.41 18.72 3.25
N LEU A 460 0.25 18.29 3.77
CA LEU A 460 0.16 17.64 5.09
C LEU A 460 0.98 16.35 5.16
N ALA A 461 0.88 15.49 4.15
CA ALA A 461 1.64 14.24 4.13
C ALA A 461 3.16 14.49 4.09
N SER A 462 3.62 15.47 3.30
CA SER A 462 5.03 15.83 3.22
C SER A 462 5.54 16.41 4.56
N SER A 463 4.75 17.25 5.23
CA SER A 463 5.15 17.83 6.53
C SER A 463 5.26 16.76 7.62
N LEU A 464 4.37 15.77 7.64
CA LEU A 464 4.49 14.63 8.57
C LEU A 464 5.83 13.90 8.39
N SER A 465 6.27 13.71 7.15
CA SER A 465 7.55 13.05 6.87
C SER A 465 8.76 13.91 7.26
N GLU A 466 8.70 15.23 7.08
CA GLU A 466 9.79 16.16 7.42
C GLU A 466 9.94 16.34 8.94
N ASP A 467 8.84 16.51 9.66
CA ASP A 467 8.86 16.69 11.12
C ASP A 467 9.45 15.48 11.84
N LEU A 468 9.26 14.28 11.29
CA LEU A 468 9.78 13.03 11.86
C LEU A 468 11.29 12.90 11.71
N ILE A 469 11.86 13.32 10.59
CA ILE A 469 13.31 13.33 10.37
C ILE A 469 14.00 14.28 11.37
N PHE A 470 13.33 15.34 11.83
CA PHE A 470 13.88 16.26 12.80
C PHE A 470 13.74 15.79 14.27
N TYR A 471 12.70 15.00 14.59
CA TYR A 471 12.46 14.53 15.97
C TYR A 471 13.48 13.46 16.41
N ASP A 472 13.86 12.54 15.55
CA ASP A 472 14.86 11.49 15.86
C ASP A 472 16.29 12.04 16.02
N GLY A 473 16.57 13.25 15.57
CA GLY A 473 17.88 13.88 15.72
C GLY A 473 18.15 14.50 17.11
N PHE A 474 17.15 14.58 18.00
CA PHE A 474 17.24 15.30 19.28
C PHE A 474 17.20 14.44 20.55
N GLU A 475 16.85 13.16 20.48
CA GLU A 475 16.83 12.27 21.67
C GLU A 475 18.13 11.47 21.90
N SER A 476 19.17 11.72 21.11
CA SER A 476 20.50 11.06 21.28
C SER A 476 21.56 11.98 21.91
N GLN A 477 21.18 12.87 22.84
CA GLN A 477 22.13 13.58 23.68
C GLN A 477 21.92 13.30 25.17
#